data_b3ac1d06a9346690748c6c00af533663
#
_entry.id   b3ac1d06a9346690748c6c00af533663
#
_cell.length_a   1.000
_cell.length_b   1.000
_cell.length_c   1.000
_cell.angle_alpha   90.00
_cell.angle_beta   90.00
_cell.angle_gamma   90.00
#
_symmetry.space_group_name_H-M   'P 1'
#
loop_
_entity.id
_entity.type
_entity.pdbx_description
1 polymer ?
#
loop_
_entity_poly.entity_id
_entity_poly.type
_entity_poly.pdbx_seq_one_letter_code
_entity_poly.pdbx_strand_id
1 'polypeptide(L)'
;TRDDLGVTSPPSWLDGALVVPVMIGYLMLSGVVMALLTPVLPIDLNQEQVLPINAAMLTATWHYIMAFIMLVVLAPVGEELLFRGYLYGKLRKIAPIWMAIVMTSLTFGVAHLWTGGDGPLQWAVMIDTFVLSLVMCVMREHTGAIWITILMHMAKNGLAFYLLFVNPQIVEQIKAAILPLL
;
A
#
# COMPACT_ATOMS: atom_id res chain seq x y z
N THR A 1 10.25 -10.78 -20.07
CA THR A 1 11.69 -10.39 -19.99
C THR A 1 11.95 -9.57 -18.74
N ARG A 2 13.20 -9.33 -18.38
CA ARG A 2 13.57 -8.44 -17.26
C ARG A 2 13.07 -7.01 -17.47
N ASP A 3 13.02 -6.54 -18.72
CA ASP A 3 12.45 -5.24 -19.09
C ASP A 3 10.96 -5.16 -18.74
N ASP A 4 10.20 -6.23 -18.99
CA ASP A 4 8.79 -6.28 -18.63
C ASP A 4 8.57 -6.12 -17.13
N LEU A 5 9.49 -6.67 -16.33
CA LEU A 5 9.44 -6.58 -14.86
C LEU A 5 9.90 -5.20 -14.34
N GLY A 6 10.57 -4.39 -15.15
CA GLY A 6 11.09 -3.08 -14.71
C GLY A 6 12.27 -3.16 -13.74
N VAL A 7 13.10 -4.20 -13.85
CA VAL A 7 14.27 -4.41 -13.00
C VAL A 7 15.60 -4.30 -13.74
N THR A 8 15.57 -3.87 -14.99
CA THR A 8 16.78 -3.74 -15.84
C THR A 8 17.62 -2.53 -15.50
N SER A 9 16.99 -1.40 -15.13
CA SER A 9 17.72 -0.25 -14.62
C SER A 9 18.01 -0.43 -13.13
N PRO A 10 19.19 -0.09 -12.63
CA PRO A 10 19.47 -0.05 -11.20
C PRO A 10 18.64 1.06 -10.52
N PRO A 11 18.39 0.96 -9.21
CA PRO A 11 17.75 2.04 -8.46
C PRO A 11 18.60 3.32 -8.54
N SER A 12 17.94 4.46 -8.67
CA SER A 12 18.55 5.78 -8.75
C SER A 12 18.32 6.57 -7.46
N TRP A 13 19.15 7.60 -7.20
CA TRP A 13 18.91 8.48 -6.07
C TRP A 13 17.61 9.27 -6.19
N LEU A 14 17.14 9.50 -7.43
CA LEU A 14 15.84 10.12 -7.71
C LEU A 14 14.67 9.26 -7.23
N ASP A 15 14.77 7.93 -7.31
CA ASP A 15 13.73 7.04 -6.78
C ASP A 15 13.52 7.29 -5.28
N GLY A 16 14.62 7.45 -4.53
CA GLY A 16 14.56 7.80 -3.11
C GLY A 16 14.04 9.20 -2.84
N ALA A 17 14.49 10.20 -3.60
CA ALA A 17 14.07 11.59 -3.45
C ALA A 17 12.58 11.81 -3.73
N LEU A 18 12.01 11.06 -4.66
CA LEU A 18 10.59 11.14 -5.02
C LEU A 18 9.66 10.45 -4.03
N VAL A 19 10.13 9.56 -3.15
CA VAL A 19 9.29 8.84 -2.20
C VAL A 19 8.45 9.80 -1.35
N VAL A 20 9.07 10.81 -0.75
CA VAL A 20 8.38 11.73 0.16
C VAL A 20 7.30 12.56 -0.54
N PRO A 21 7.59 13.30 -1.63
CA PRO A 21 6.54 14.12 -2.28
C PRO A 21 5.43 13.25 -2.89
N VAL A 22 5.74 12.08 -3.44
CA VAL A 22 4.72 11.18 -4.00
C VAL A 22 3.88 10.54 -2.89
N MET A 23 4.49 10.22 -1.73
CA MET A 23 3.77 9.74 -0.56
C MET A 23 2.79 10.79 -0.02
N ILE A 24 3.19 12.06 0.04
CA ILE A 24 2.28 13.15 0.44
C ILE A 24 1.10 13.24 -0.54
N GLY A 25 1.38 13.22 -1.85
CA GLY A 25 0.33 13.23 -2.88
C GLY A 25 -0.63 12.05 -2.77
N TYR A 26 -0.12 10.86 -2.53
CA TYR A 26 -0.92 9.67 -2.29
C TYR A 26 -1.81 9.82 -1.04
N LEU A 27 -1.26 10.26 0.09
CA LEU A 27 -2.04 10.42 1.33
C LEU A 27 -3.17 11.45 1.16
N MET A 28 -2.91 12.57 0.48
CA MET A 28 -3.93 13.56 0.16
C MET A 28 -5.02 12.97 -0.75
N LEU A 29 -4.63 12.26 -1.80
CA LEU A 29 -5.57 11.61 -2.73
C LEU A 29 -6.39 10.54 -2.02
N SER A 30 -5.77 9.68 -1.21
CA SER A 30 -6.45 8.65 -0.43
C SER A 30 -7.47 9.27 0.54
N GLY A 31 -7.12 10.34 1.23
CA GLY A 31 -8.03 11.07 2.10
C GLY A 31 -9.25 11.62 1.36
N VAL A 32 -9.04 12.25 0.20
CA VAL A 32 -10.15 12.76 -0.64
C VAL A 32 -11.05 11.63 -1.13
N VAL A 33 -10.47 10.55 -1.67
CA VAL A 33 -11.23 9.40 -2.16
C VAL A 33 -12.02 8.75 -1.03
N MET A 34 -11.40 8.59 0.14
CA MET A 34 -12.07 8.04 1.33
C MET A 34 -13.25 8.90 1.76
N ALA A 35 -13.07 10.22 1.86
CA ALA A 35 -14.15 11.15 2.22
C ALA A 35 -15.33 11.12 1.24
N LEU A 36 -15.07 10.93 -0.06
CA LEU A 36 -16.10 10.83 -1.09
C LEU A 36 -16.85 9.49 -1.06
N LEU A 37 -16.17 8.40 -0.70
CA LEU A 37 -16.74 7.05 -0.76
C LEU A 37 -17.39 6.60 0.55
N THR A 38 -16.98 7.13 1.70
CA THR A 38 -17.55 6.79 3.02
C THR A 38 -19.07 6.95 3.08
N PRO A 39 -19.71 7.98 2.49
CA PRO A 39 -21.16 8.09 2.51
C PRO A 39 -21.91 7.07 1.62
N VAL A 40 -21.20 6.41 0.68
CA VAL A 40 -21.81 5.59 -0.38
C VAL A 40 -21.53 4.10 -0.18
N LEU A 41 -20.41 3.75 0.43
CA LEU A 41 -19.97 2.38 0.66
C LEU A 41 -20.09 2.02 2.15
N PRO A 42 -20.21 0.73 2.49
CA PRO A 42 -20.28 0.26 3.88
C PRO A 42 -18.88 0.29 4.54
N ILE A 43 -18.30 1.49 4.61
CA ILE A 43 -16.98 1.73 5.20
C ILE A 43 -17.17 2.05 6.67
N ASP A 44 -16.64 1.20 7.53
CA ASP A 44 -16.52 1.49 8.96
C ASP A 44 -15.09 1.99 9.25
N LEU A 45 -14.96 3.30 9.51
CA LEU A 45 -13.69 3.94 9.84
C LEU A 45 -13.15 3.51 11.21
N ASN A 46 -13.99 2.93 12.08
CA ASN A 46 -13.59 2.40 13.38
C ASN A 46 -13.18 0.93 13.29
N GLN A 47 -13.37 0.29 12.14
CA GLN A 47 -12.98 -1.10 11.96
C GLN A 47 -11.48 -1.26 12.17
N GLU A 48 -11.10 -2.16 13.09
CA GLU A 48 -9.70 -2.51 13.29
C GLU A 48 -9.15 -3.22 12.04
N GLN A 49 -8.00 -2.77 11.58
CA GLN A 49 -7.33 -3.45 10.48
C GLN A 49 -6.87 -4.84 10.95
N VAL A 50 -7.30 -5.86 10.24
CA VAL A 50 -6.80 -7.23 10.49
C VAL A 50 -5.36 -7.31 10.01
N LEU A 51 -4.47 -7.58 10.94
CA LEU A 51 -3.03 -7.69 10.69
C LEU A 51 -2.64 -9.15 10.45
N PRO A 52 -1.69 -9.43 9.55
CA PRO A 52 -1.20 -10.78 9.30
C PRO A 52 -0.42 -11.36 10.47
N ILE A 53 -0.06 -10.53 11.45
CA ILE A 53 0.66 -10.91 12.67
C ILE A 53 -0.09 -10.36 13.87
N ASN A 54 -0.38 -11.23 14.85
CA ASN A 54 -0.97 -10.80 16.11
C ASN A 54 0.08 -10.05 16.96
N ALA A 55 -0.19 -8.78 17.27
CA ALA A 55 0.69 -7.93 18.06
C ALA A 55 1.02 -8.53 19.46
N ALA A 56 0.10 -9.30 20.07
CA ALA A 56 0.32 -9.97 21.33
C ALA A 56 1.41 -11.06 21.28
N MET A 57 1.77 -11.53 20.09
CA MET A 57 2.87 -12.48 19.90
C MET A 57 4.25 -11.82 19.86
N LEU A 58 4.30 -10.49 19.74
CA LEU A 58 5.55 -9.72 19.68
C LEU A 58 6.05 -9.41 21.10
N THR A 59 6.60 -10.39 21.80
CA THR A 59 7.00 -10.31 23.20
C THR A 59 8.50 -10.03 23.41
N ALA A 60 9.32 -10.17 22.36
CA ALA A 60 10.77 -9.94 22.42
C ALA A 60 11.23 -9.06 21.25
N THR A 61 12.33 -8.33 21.40
CA THR A 61 12.89 -7.43 20.38
C THR A 61 13.08 -8.12 19.02
N TRP A 62 13.55 -9.36 19.01
CA TRP A 62 13.76 -10.09 17.77
C TRP A 62 12.45 -10.42 17.02
N HIS A 63 11.30 -10.56 17.72
CA HIS A 63 9.99 -10.70 17.09
C HIS A 63 9.63 -9.44 16.27
N TYR A 64 9.88 -8.24 16.83
CA TYR A 64 9.67 -6.98 16.10
C TYR A 64 10.58 -6.85 14.89
N ILE A 65 11.86 -7.27 15.02
CA ILE A 65 12.80 -7.25 13.90
C ILE A 65 12.32 -8.18 12.77
N MET A 66 11.92 -9.40 13.12
CA MET A 66 11.42 -10.36 12.12
C MET A 66 10.11 -9.88 11.47
N ALA A 67 9.17 -9.37 12.27
CA ALA A 67 7.93 -8.81 11.77
C ALA A 67 8.19 -7.61 10.84
N PHE A 68 9.12 -6.71 11.20
CA PHE A 68 9.54 -5.60 10.36
C PHE A 68 10.11 -6.10 9.01
N ILE A 69 11.06 -7.03 9.04
CA ILE A 69 11.64 -7.58 7.81
C ILE A 69 10.55 -8.20 6.92
N MET A 70 9.63 -8.97 7.49
CA MET A 70 8.56 -9.62 6.74
C MET A 70 7.57 -8.61 6.15
N LEU A 71 7.03 -7.69 6.98
CA LEU A 71 5.94 -6.80 6.60
C LEU A 71 6.40 -5.55 5.84
N VAL A 72 7.59 -5.05 6.14
CA VAL A 72 8.08 -3.78 5.59
C VAL A 72 9.04 -3.99 4.43
N VAL A 73 9.72 -5.13 4.36
CA VAL A 73 10.71 -5.38 3.30
C VAL A 73 10.26 -6.49 2.35
N LEU A 74 10.08 -7.70 2.85
CA LEU A 74 9.88 -8.87 1.99
C LEU A 74 8.52 -8.87 1.31
N ALA A 75 7.43 -8.55 2.04
CA ALA A 75 6.10 -8.50 1.46
C ALA A 75 6.01 -7.41 0.38
N PRO A 76 6.40 -6.13 0.61
CA PRO A 76 6.42 -5.12 -0.44
C PRO A 76 7.25 -5.50 -1.66
N VAL A 77 8.44 -6.06 -1.49
CA VAL A 77 9.27 -6.48 -2.64
C VAL A 77 8.55 -7.56 -3.45
N GLY A 78 8.00 -8.58 -2.80
CA GLY A 78 7.27 -9.66 -3.47
C GLY A 78 6.02 -9.15 -4.20
N GLU A 79 5.24 -8.29 -3.56
CA GLU A 79 4.03 -7.71 -4.13
C GLU A 79 4.34 -6.78 -5.31
N GLU A 80 5.36 -5.93 -5.22
CA GLU A 80 5.73 -5.07 -6.35
C GLU A 80 6.24 -5.86 -7.55
N LEU A 81 7.00 -6.92 -7.34
CA LEU A 81 7.41 -7.83 -8.41
C LEU A 81 6.21 -8.50 -9.07
N LEU A 82 5.20 -8.90 -8.28
CA LEU A 82 3.99 -9.54 -8.80
C LEU A 82 3.09 -8.52 -9.53
N PHE A 83 2.78 -7.39 -8.89
CA PHE A 83 1.78 -6.45 -9.42
C PHE A 83 2.37 -5.46 -10.43
N ARG A 84 3.48 -4.76 -10.11
CA ARG A 84 4.09 -3.75 -11.01
C ARG A 84 5.08 -4.35 -11.98
N GLY A 85 5.75 -5.42 -11.58
CA GLY A 85 6.60 -6.18 -12.48
C GLY A 85 5.78 -7.03 -13.44
N TYR A 86 5.13 -8.08 -12.94
CA TYR A 86 4.50 -9.09 -13.77
C TYR A 86 3.14 -8.65 -14.32
N LEU A 87 2.15 -8.38 -13.45
CA LEU A 87 0.77 -8.13 -13.88
C LEU A 87 0.67 -6.88 -14.75
N TYR A 88 1.17 -5.75 -14.25
CA TYR A 88 1.19 -4.50 -15.00
C TYR A 88 1.98 -4.64 -16.31
N GLY A 89 3.18 -5.23 -16.26
CA GLY A 89 3.99 -5.45 -17.45
C GLY A 89 3.33 -6.33 -18.53
N LYS A 90 2.46 -7.27 -18.13
CA LYS A 90 1.66 -8.07 -19.07
C LYS A 90 0.48 -7.28 -19.63
N LEU A 91 -0.27 -6.59 -18.78
CA LEU A 91 -1.42 -5.79 -19.20
C LEU A 91 -1.00 -4.68 -20.17
N ARG A 92 0.16 -4.05 -19.95
CA ARG A 92 0.71 -3.00 -20.83
C ARG A 92 0.97 -3.45 -22.26
N LYS A 93 1.10 -4.76 -22.51
CA LYS A 93 1.30 -5.31 -23.87
C LYS A 93 0.00 -5.49 -24.65
N ILE A 94 -1.14 -5.57 -23.95
CA ILE A 94 -2.43 -5.92 -24.57
C ILE A 94 -3.51 -4.88 -24.33
N ALA A 95 -3.25 -3.87 -23.49
CA ALA A 95 -4.22 -2.86 -23.09
C ALA A 95 -3.60 -1.45 -23.10
N PRO A 96 -4.43 -0.40 -23.27
CA PRO A 96 -3.98 0.98 -23.12
C PRO A 96 -3.54 1.27 -21.67
N ILE A 97 -2.67 2.28 -21.51
CA ILE A 97 -2.05 2.64 -20.21
C ILE A 97 -3.07 2.74 -19.09
N TRP A 98 -4.13 3.52 -19.29
CA TRP A 98 -5.15 3.76 -18.26
C TRP A 98 -5.82 2.46 -17.79
N MET A 99 -6.11 1.54 -18.74
CA MET A 99 -6.73 0.26 -18.41
C MET A 99 -5.76 -0.64 -17.62
N ALA A 100 -4.49 -0.70 -18.03
CA ALA A 100 -3.47 -1.46 -17.29
C ALA A 100 -3.30 -0.93 -15.86
N ILE A 101 -3.28 0.40 -15.68
CA ILE A 101 -3.22 1.04 -14.36
C ILE A 101 -4.44 0.64 -13.52
N VAL A 102 -5.66 0.86 -14.03
CA VAL A 102 -6.90 0.59 -13.28
C VAL A 102 -7.05 -0.89 -12.94
N MET A 103 -6.81 -1.79 -13.89
CA MET A 103 -6.93 -3.24 -13.66
C MET A 103 -5.93 -3.74 -12.63
N THR A 104 -4.67 -3.32 -12.72
CA THR A 104 -3.65 -3.69 -11.74
C THR A 104 -4.02 -3.17 -10.35
N SER A 105 -4.48 -1.93 -10.27
CA SER A 105 -4.83 -1.29 -9.00
C SER A 105 -6.07 -1.90 -8.37
N LEU A 106 -7.08 -2.22 -9.17
CA LEU A 106 -8.28 -2.89 -8.70
C LEU A 106 -7.94 -4.29 -8.16
N THR A 107 -7.13 -5.06 -8.90
CA THR A 107 -6.70 -6.40 -8.45
C THR A 107 -5.91 -6.31 -7.14
N PHE A 108 -5.02 -5.31 -7.02
CA PHE A 108 -4.25 -5.08 -5.79
C PHE A 108 -5.15 -4.69 -4.60
N GLY A 109 -6.10 -3.77 -4.81
CA GLY A 109 -7.06 -3.38 -3.77
C GLY A 109 -7.94 -4.55 -3.33
N VAL A 110 -8.52 -5.30 -4.28
CA VAL A 110 -9.37 -6.46 -3.99
C VAL A 110 -8.60 -7.55 -3.23
N ALA A 111 -7.31 -7.74 -3.51
CA ALA A 111 -6.48 -8.68 -2.75
C ALA A 111 -6.35 -8.31 -1.26
N HIS A 112 -6.61 -7.04 -0.90
CA HIS A 112 -6.59 -6.54 0.48
C HIS A 112 -7.99 -6.39 1.11
N LEU A 113 -9.05 -6.68 0.35
CA LEU A 113 -10.42 -6.57 0.86
C LEU A 113 -10.74 -7.64 1.90
N TRP A 114 -10.16 -8.83 1.74
CA TRP A 114 -10.42 -9.97 2.60
C TRP A 114 -9.11 -10.53 3.15
N THR A 115 -9.05 -10.62 4.47
CA THR A 115 -7.84 -11.04 5.19
C THR A 115 -7.90 -12.50 5.67
N GLY A 116 -8.94 -13.24 5.22
CA GLY A 116 -9.20 -14.62 5.64
C GLY A 116 -10.13 -14.71 6.87
N GLY A 117 -10.78 -15.86 7.03
CA GLY A 117 -11.74 -16.09 8.10
C GLY A 117 -13.12 -15.45 7.89
N ASP A 118 -13.93 -15.44 8.97
CA ASP A 118 -15.32 -14.95 8.96
C ASP A 118 -15.42 -13.45 9.34
N GLY A 119 -14.30 -12.73 9.30
CA GLY A 119 -14.26 -11.31 9.61
C GLY A 119 -14.92 -10.43 8.54
N PRO A 120 -15.34 -9.20 8.89
CA PRO A 120 -15.92 -8.27 7.95
C PRO A 120 -14.92 -7.84 6.87
N LEU A 121 -15.44 -7.48 5.69
CA LEU A 121 -14.64 -7.00 4.58
C LEU A 121 -13.93 -5.69 4.94
N GLN A 122 -12.66 -5.57 4.56
CA GLN A 122 -11.79 -4.43 4.88
C GLN A 122 -11.90 -3.35 3.79
N TRP A 123 -13.08 -2.70 3.67
CA TRP A 123 -13.34 -1.71 2.62
C TRP A 123 -12.37 -0.52 2.66
N ALA A 124 -12.07 0.00 3.85
CA ALA A 124 -11.12 1.11 4.00
C ALA A 124 -9.72 0.72 3.51
N VAL A 125 -9.25 -0.48 3.85
CA VAL A 125 -7.94 -1.00 3.41
C VAL A 125 -7.93 -1.23 1.90
N MET A 126 -9.00 -1.80 1.34
CA MET A 126 -9.15 -2.02 -0.10
C MET A 126 -9.06 -0.70 -0.88
N ILE A 127 -9.77 0.34 -0.44
CA ILE A 127 -9.77 1.65 -1.10
C ILE A 127 -8.40 2.30 -0.99
N ASP A 128 -7.81 2.32 0.19
CA ASP A 128 -6.49 2.90 0.42
C ASP A 128 -5.42 2.21 -0.43
N THR A 129 -5.39 0.88 -0.45
CA THR A 129 -4.44 0.12 -1.28
C THR A 129 -4.71 0.25 -2.77
N PHE A 130 -5.99 0.40 -3.20
CA PHE A 130 -6.33 0.73 -4.58
C PHE A 130 -5.73 2.08 -4.99
N VAL A 131 -5.92 3.14 -4.18
CA VAL A 131 -5.37 4.48 -4.46
C VAL A 131 -3.85 4.47 -4.45
N LEU A 132 -3.23 3.80 -3.47
CA LEU A 132 -1.78 3.60 -3.45
C LEU A 132 -1.30 2.95 -4.75
N SER A 133 -1.99 1.92 -5.19
CA SER A 133 -1.66 1.18 -6.40
C SER A 133 -1.79 2.03 -7.67
N LEU A 134 -2.80 2.91 -7.76
CA LEU A 134 -2.92 3.87 -8.87
C LEU A 134 -1.68 4.74 -8.97
N VAL A 135 -1.27 5.34 -7.85
CA VAL A 135 -0.07 6.20 -7.80
C VAL A 135 1.18 5.41 -8.16
N MET A 136 1.36 4.21 -7.61
CA MET A 136 2.51 3.38 -7.91
C MET A 136 2.55 2.91 -9.37
N CYS A 137 1.41 2.56 -9.99
CA CYS A 137 1.38 2.23 -11.41
C CYS A 137 1.74 3.43 -12.29
N VAL A 138 1.29 4.64 -11.94
CA VAL A 138 1.69 5.88 -12.62
C VAL A 138 3.20 6.09 -12.50
N MET A 139 3.76 5.92 -11.30
CA MET A 139 5.21 6.03 -11.10
C MET A 139 5.99 4.97 -11.88
N ARG A 140 5.49 3.73 -11.92
CA ARG A 140 6.04 2.64 -12.73
C ARG A 140 6.07 2.99 -14.22
N GLU A 141 5.01 3.60 -14.75
CA GLU A 141 4.94 4.05 -16.15
C GLU A 141 5.95 5.16 -16.42
N HIS A 142 6.05 6.15 -15.54
CA HIS A 142 6.95 7.29 -15.73
C HIS A 142 8.44 6.94 -15.60
N THR A 143 8.80 6.09 -14.65
CA THR A 143 10.20 5.75 -14.39
C THR A 143 10.69 4.56 -15.22
N GLY A 144 9.79 3.75 -15.76
CA GLY A 144 10.14 2.50 -16.42
C GLY A 144 10.67 1.41 -15.47
N ALA A 145 10.75 1.67 -14.15
CA ALA A 145 11.32 0.77 -13.14
C ALA A 145 10.40 0.60 -11.92
N ILE A 146 10.58 -0.48 -11.16
CA ILE A 146 9.78 -0.76 -9.95
C ILE A 146 10.43 -0.24 -8.67
N TRP A 147 11.60 0.39 -8.73
CA TRP A 147 12.33 0.76 -7.52
C TRP A 147 11.62 1.79 -6.66
N ILE A 148 11.08 2.85 -7.28
CA ILE A 148 10.30 3.85 -6.55
C ILE A 148 9.03 3.24 -5.93
N THR A 149 8.37 2.29 -6.62
CA THR A 149 7.16 1.65 -6.10
C THR A 149 7.48 0.75 -4.90
N ILE A 150 8.60 0.01 -4.95
CA ILE A 150 9.11 -0.75 -3.81
C ILE A 150 9.38 0.18 -2.62
N LEU A 151 10.12 1.27 -2.84
CA LEU A 151 10.47 2.21 -1.77
C LEU A 151 9.24 2.89 -1.16
N MET A 152 8.28 3.29 -1.98
CA MET A 152 7.00 3.85 -1.52
C MET A 152 6.21 2.84 -0.69
N HIS A 153 6.11 1.60 -1.15
CA HIS A 153 5.41 0.54 -0.45
C HIS A 153 6.07 0.22 0.89
N MET A 154 7.41 0.11 0.91
CA MET A 154 8.17 -0.05 2.14
C MET A 154 7.98 1.13 3.09
N ALA A 155 7.96 2.36 2.60
CA ALA A 155 7.74 3.54 3.43
C ALA A 155 6.33 3.56 4.03
N LYS A 156 5.30 3.23 3.24
CA LYS A 156 3.91 3.11 3.71
C LYS A 156 3.77 2.03 4.77
N ASN A 157 4.31 0.83 4.51
CA ASN A 157 4.26 -0.28 5.46
C ASN A 157 5.12 -0.02 6.71
N GLY A 158 6.25 0.68 6.56
CA GLY A 158 7.08 1.12 7.69
C GLY A 158 6.35 2.11 8.60
N LEU A 159 5.63 3.08 8.02
CA LEU A 159 4.78 4.00 8.76
C LEU A 159 3.66 3.23 9.49
N ALA A 160 2.97 2.34 8.80
CA ALA A 160 1.93 1.50 9.41
C ALA A 160 2.49 0.62 10.52
N PHE A 161 3.64 -0.02 10.32
CA PHE A 161 4.32 -0.81 11.34
C PHE A 161 4.64 0.01 12.58
N TYR A 162 5.19 1.22 12.40
CA TYR A 162 5.48 2.12 13.52
C TYR A 162 4.22 2.49 14.30
N LEU A 163 3.17 2.89 13.60
CA LEU A 163 1.90 3.31 14.22
C LEU A 163 1.17 2.16 14.93
N LEU A 164 1.21 0.95 14.39
CA LEU A 164 0.43 -0.17 14.91
C LEU A 164 1.18 -1.00 15.96
N PHE A 165 2.49 -1.13 15.83
CA PHE A 165 3.28 -2.03 16.67
C PHE A 165 4.24 -1.31 17.63
N VAL A 166 4.72 -0.12 17.26
CA VAL A 166 5.71 0.61 18.10
C VAL A 166 5.05 1.70 18.94
N ASN A 167 4.13 2.46 18.33
CA ASN A 167 3.45 3.55 19.04
C ASN A 167 1.95 3.61 18.71
N PRO A 168 1.15 2.63 19.14
CA PRO A 168 -0.29 2.57 18.87
C PRO A 168 -1.08 3.74 19.46
N GLN A 169 -0.55 4.43 20.47
CA GLN A 169 -1.22 5.58 21.08
C GLN A 169 -1.41 6.75 20.11
N ILE A 170 -0.51 6.92 19.13
CA ILE A 170 -0.65 7.95 18.08
C ILE A 170 -1.92 7.72 17.25
N VAL A 171 -2.25 6.47 16.94
CA VAL A 171 -3.44 6.13 16.17
C VAL A 171 -4.70 6.58 16.91
N GLU A 172 -4.78 6.33 18.20
CA GLU A 172 -5.92 6.72 19.03
C GLU A 172 -6.05 8.26 19.15
N GLN A 173 -4.91 8.96 19.24
CA GLN A 173 -4.88 10.43 19.24
C GLN A 173 -5.37 11.00 17.90
N ILE A 174 -4.95 10.43 16.79
CA ILE A 174 -5.39 10.85 15.43
C ILE A 174 -6.89 10.59 15.27
N LYS A 175 -7.39 9.42 15.67
CA LYS A 175 -8.82 9.11 15.62
C LYS A 175 -9.62 10.11 16.45
N ALA A 176 -9.22 10.37 17.69
CA ALA A 176 -9.89 11.33 18.57
C ALA A 176 -9.91 12.77 18.00
N ALA A 177 -8.90 13.15 17.25
CA ALA A 177 -8.83 14.48 16.62
C ALA A 177 -9.67 14.59 15.33
N ILE A 178 -9.77 13.54 14.54
CA ILE A 178 -10.39 13.58 13.21
C ILE A 178 -11.87 13.18 13.26
N LEU A 179 -12.25 12.18 14.07
CA LEU A 179 -13.62 11.67 14.13
C LEU A 179 -14.69 12.75 14.39
N PRO A 180 -14.46 13.77 15.25
CA PRO A 180 -15.42 14.86 15.46
C PRO A 180 -15.58 15.79 14.26
N LEU A 181 -14.71 15.69 13.22
CA LEU A 181 -14.72 16.56 12.05
C LEU A 181 -15.40 15.91 10.82
N LEU A 182 -15.70 14.62 10.92
CA LEU A 182 -16.37 13.82 9.89
C LEU A 182 -17.83 13.59 10.23
#